data_dbd5cc21a66d2cd4b11e7d367cd4965a
#
_entry.id   dbd5cc21a66d2cd4b11e7d367cd4965a
#
_cell.length_a   1.000
_cell.length_b   1.000
_cell.length_c   1.000
_cell.angle_alpha   90.00
_cell.angle_beta   90.00
_cell.angle_gamma   90.00
#
_symmetry.space_group_name_H-M   'P 1'
#
loop_
_entity.id
_entity.type
_entity.pdbx_description
1 polymer ?
#
loop_
_entity_poly.entity_id
_entity_poly.type
_entity_poly.pdbx_seq_one_letter_code
_entity_poly.pdbx_strand_id
1 'polypeptide(L)'
;MESNKKSEKISVIYLDDEEHNLTAFKATFRYIFDVFVTTSAIEAMKLINDNDIHIVISDQRMPEVTGVEFLKSVVEKYPHTKRILLTGYSDQSDTVDAINIGKISKFISKPWEENNLSTVIQDLYKQYLEEKEIAEKAEKLEKVSKERDLFKLESNQIEFILRQKLLE
;
A
#
# COMPACT_ATOMS: atom_id res chain seq x y z
N MET A 1 31.75 -6.43 -9.81
CA MET A 1 30.60 -6.13 -10.67
C MET A 1 29.54 -5.48 -9.79
N GLU A 2 29.52 -4.16 -9.77
CA GLU A 2 28.47 -3.41 -9.08
C GLU A 2 27.17 -3.64 -9.82
N SER A 3 26.22 -4.28 -9.17
CA SER A 3 24.86 -4.41 -9.67
C SER A 3 24.27 -2.99 -9.74
N ASN A 4 24.12 -2.49 -10.95
CA ASN A 4 23.45 -1.24 -11.27
C ASN A 4 21.97 -1.36 -10.80
N LYS A 5 21.73 -1.05 -9.53
CA LYS A 5 20.38 -0.98 -8.96
C LYS A 5 19.74 0.26 -9.59
N LYS A 6 19.09 0.06 -10.75
CA LYS A 6 18.21 1.06 -11.36
C LYS A 6 17.31 1.56 -10.24
N SER A 7 17.42 2.83 -9.85
CA SER A 7 16.56 3.38 -8.80
C SER A 7 15.12 3.18 -9.26
N GLU A 8 14.45 2.28 -8.60
CA GLU A 8 13.06 1.94 -8.90
C GLU A 8 12.23 3.19 -8.63
N LYS A 9 11.56 3.71 -9.66
CA LYS A 9 10.69 4.88 -9.51
C LYS A 9 9.53 4.52 -8.59
N ILE A 10 9.05 5.49 -7.83
CA ILE A 10 7.82 5.33 -7.04
C ILE A 10 6.65 5.11 -8.00
N SER A 11 5.95 3.98 -7.87
CA SER A 11 4.78 3.66 -8.68
C SER A 11 3.53 4.26 -8.05
N VAL A 12 2.84 5.09 -8.81
CA VAL A 12 1.66 5.85 -8.37
C VAL A 12 0.50 5.60 -9.34
N ILE A 13 -0.67 5.30 -8.82
CA ILE A 13 -1.91 5.27 -9.61
C ILE A 13 -2.84 6.41 -9.19
N TYR A 14 -3.44 7.10 -10.16
CA TYR A 14 -4.46 8.12 -9.95
C TYR A 14 -5.77 7.74 -10.63
N LEU A 15 -6.83 7.69 -9.83
CA LEU A 15 -8.22 7.45 -10.23
C LEU A 15 -9.02 8.76 -10.11
N ASP A 16 -9.59 9.22 -11.22
CA ASP A 16 -10.43 10.42 -11.32
C ASP A 16 -11.36 10.26 -12.54
N ASP A 17 -12.65 10.54 -12.42
CA ASP A 17 -13.60 10.39 -13.53
C ASP A 17 -13.41 11.41 -14.66
N GLU A 18 -12.63 12.46 -14.43
CA GLU A 18 -12.32 13.49 -15.41
C GLU A 18 -10.97 13.25 -16.11
N GLU A 19 -10.98 12.86 -17.37
CA GLU A 19 -9.77 12.56 -18.16
C GLU A 19 -8.76 13.71 -18.22
N HIS A 20 -9.22 14.96 -18.16
CA HIS A 20 -8.31 16.10 -18.18
C HIS A 20 -7.45 16.19 -16.90
N ASN A 21 -7.99 15.81 -15.74
CA ASN A 21 -7.24 15.72 -14.48
C ASN A 21 -6.16 14.64 -14.59
N LEU A 22 -6.51 13.48 -15.16
CA LEU A 22 -5.58 12.37 -15.38
C LEU A 22 -4.45 12.75 -16.33
N THR A 23 -4.79 13.45 -17.42
CA THR A 23 -3.81 13.92 -18.41
C THR A 23 -2.84 14.93 -17.78
N ALA A 24 -3.35 15.90 -17.03
CA ALA A 24 -2.55 16.90 -16.33
C ALA A 24 -1.61 16.25 -15.30
N PHE A 25 -2.13 15.33 -14.48
CA PHE A 25 -1.36 14.60 -13.49
C PHE A 25 -0.22 13.81 -14.14
N LYS A 26 -0.53 13.03 -15.17
CA LYS A 26 0.47 12.22 -15.89
C LYS A 26 1.53 13.09 -16.55
N ALA A 27 1.14 14.22 -17.17
CA ALA A 27 2.07 15.15 -17.79
C ALA A 27 3.07 15.72 -16.76
N THR A 28 2.57 16.07 -15.56
CA THR A 28 3.37 16.64 -14.47
C THR A 28 4.37 15.64 -13.89
N PHE A 29 3.91 14.41 -13.61
CA PHE A 29 4.68 13.47 -12.77
C PHE A 29 5.40 12.34 -13.51
N ARG A 30 5.15 12.09 -14.79
CA ARG A 30 5.71 10.95 -15.57
C ARG A 30 7.24 10.86 -15.59
N TYR A 31 7.93 11.96 -15.39
CA TYR A 31 9.41 11.99 -15.36
C TYR A 31 9.96 11.65 -13.96
N ILE A 32 9.18 11.90 -12.92
CA ILE A 32 9.56 11.72 -11.51
C ILE A 32 9.12 10.35 -11.01
N PHE A 33 7.89 9.94 -11.31
CA PHE A 33 7.25 8.72 -10.86
C PHE A 33 6.90 7.79 -12.03
N ASP A 34 6.62 6.53 -11.72
CA ASP A 34 5.96 5.60 -12.63
C ASP A 34 4.44 5.76 -12.46
N VAL A 35 3.80 6.42 -13.44
CA VAL A 35 2.45 6.94 -13.30
C VAL A 35 1.44 6.14 -14.10
N PHE A 36 0.49 5.54 -13.38
CA PHE A 36 -0.72 4.92 -13.91
C PHE A 36 -1.92 5.83 -13.70
N VAL A 37 -2.81 5.91 -14.67
CA VAL A 37 -4.04 6.73 -14.57
C VAL A 37 -5.21 6.00 -15.18
N THR A 38 -6.39 6.14 -14.60
CA THR A 38 -7.62 5.55 -15.13
C THR A 38 -8.86 6.27 -14.61
N THR A 39 -9.95 6.24 -15.38
CA THR A 39 -11.27 6.74 -14.96
C THR A 39 -12.13 5.65 -14.31
N SER A 40 -11.71 4.39 -14.32
CA SER A 40 -12.48 3.25 -13.85
C SER A 40 -11.88 2.66 -12.57
N ALA A 41 -12.70 2.57 -11.51
CA ALA A 41 -12.32 1.92 -10.25
C ALA A 41 -11.98 0.42 -10.45
N ILE A 42 -12.68 -0.26 -11.37
CA ILE A 42 -12.43 -1.67 -11.70
C ILE A 42 -11.05 -1.81 -12.35
N GLU A 43 -10.74 -0.95 -13.32
CA GLU A 43 -9.43 -0.94 -13.96
C GLU A 43 -8.32 -0.55 -12.99
N ALA A 44 -8.56 0.41 -12.10
CA ALA A 44 -7.62 0.78 -11.05
C ALA A 44 -7.25 -0.42 -10.18
N MET A 45 -8.24 -1.20 -9.71
CA MET A 45 -7.99 -2.42 -8.92
C MET A 45 -7.20 -3.47 -9.70
N LYS A 46 -7.46 -3.61 -11.00
CA LYS A 46 -6.68 -4.50 -11.87
C LYS A 46 -5.23 -4.02 -12.00
N LEU A 47 -5.01 -2.74 -12.25
CA LEU A 47 -3.66 -2.16 -12.33
C LEU A 47 -2.89 -2.33 -11.01
N ILE A 48 -3.55 -2.14 -9.86
CA ILE A 48 -2.95 -2.36 -8.54
C ILE A 48 -2.58 -3.84 -8.33
N ASN A 49 -3.42 -4.76 -8.82
CA ASN A 49 -3.14 -6.20 -8.72
C ASN A 49 -1.97 -6.65 -9.60
N ASP A 50 -1.86 -6.07 -10.79
CA ASP A 50 -0.91 -6.51 -11.82
C ASP A 50 0.46 -5.80 -11.72
N ASN A 51 0.55 -4.75 -10.88
CA ASN A 51 1.76 -3.93 -10.69
C ASN A 51 2.05 -3.71 -9.20
N ASP A 52 3.32 -3.49 -8.84
CA ASP A 52 3.71 -3.11 -7.49
C ASP A 52 3.44 -1.61 -7.26
N ILE A 53 2.19 -1.27 -6.97
CA ILE A 53 1.75 0.11 -6.74
C ILE A 53 2.01 0.51 -5.29
N HIS A 54 2.81 1.54 -5.09
CA HIS A 54 3.17 2.06 -3.78
C HIS A 54 2.14 3.06 -3.23
N ILE A 55 1.63 3.93 -4.10
CA ILE A 55 0.72 5.02 -3.74
C ILE A 55 -0.53 4.97 -4.62
N VAL A 56 -1.69 4.97 -4.01
CA VAL A 56 -2.99 5.10 -4.68
C VAL A 56 -3.57 6.46 -4.37
N ILE A 57 -3.90 7.22 -5.40
CA ILE A 57 -4.54 8.53 -5.32
C ILE A 57 -5.93 8.40 -5.92
N SER A 58 -6.94 8.92 -5.25
CA SER A 58 -8.31 8.94 -5.77
C SER A 58 -8.95 10.30 -5.60
N ASP A 59 -9.71 10.74 -6.60
CA ASP A 59 -10.68 11.80 -6.40
C ASP A 59 -11.80 11.32 -5.48
N GLN A 60 -12.43 12.27 -4.74
CA GLN A 60 -13.54 11.95 -3.84
C GLN A 60 -14.85 11.78 -4.59
N ARG A 61 -15.13 12.66 -5.57
CA ARG A 61 -16.42 12.69 -6.25
C ARG A 61 -16.38 12.00 -7.61
N MET A 62 -16.78 10.76 -7.64
CA MET A 62 -16.93 9.99 -8.86
C MET A 62 -18.33 9.39 -8.95
N PRO A 63 -18.89 9.18 -10.17
CA PRO A 63 -20.29 8.82 -10.35
C PRO A 63 -20.71 7.49 -9.74
N GLU A 64 -19.86 6.46 -9.80
CA GLU A 64 -20.22 5.08 -9.44
C GLU A 64 -19.80 4.70 -8.01
N VAL A 65 -18.68 5.26 -7.56
CA VAL A 65 -18.07 4.96 -6.27
C VAL A 65 -17.33 6.18 -5.76
N THR A 66 -17.46 6.48 -4.48
CA THR A 66 -16.69 7.57 -3.87
C THR A 66 -15.22 7.18 -3.71
N GLY A 67 -14.31 8.17 -3.68
CA GLY A 67 -12.89 7.93 -3.44
C GLY A 67 -12.64 7.19 -2.12
N VAL A 68 -13.38 7.51 -1.07
CA VAL A 68 -13.31 6.84 0.24
C VAL A 68 -13.67 5.35 0.12
N GLU A 69 -14.77 5.01 -0.55
CA GLU A 69 -15.20 3.62 -0.74
C GLU A 69 -14.18 2.83 -1.56
N PHE A 70 -13.65 3.44 -2.62
CA PHE A 70 -12.58 2.84 -3.42
C PHE A 70 -11.32 2.60 -2.56
N LEU A 71 -10.82 3.60 -1.84
CA LEU A 71 -9.62 3.49 -1.02
C LEU A 71 -9.80 2.51 0.15
N LYS A 72 -11.04 2.35 0.67
CA LYS A 72 -11.37 1.30 1.62
C LYS A 72 -11.17 -0.09 1.02
N SER A 73 -11.65 -0.33 -0.19
CA SER A 73 -11.45 -1.61 -0.87
C SER A 73 -9.97 -1.90 -1.16
N VAL A 74 -9.17 -0.86 -1.41
CA VAL A 74 -7.72 -0.98 -1.58
C VAL A 74 -7.03 -1.42 -0.29
N VAL A 75 -7.35 -0.79 0.87
CA VAL A 75 -6.69 -1.15 2.13
C VAL A 75 -7.01 -2.56 2.59
N GLU A 76 -8.20 -3.05 2.32
CA GLU A 76 -8.61 -4.42 2.68
C GLU A 76 -7.74 -5.47 1.97
N LYS A 77 -7.33 -5.19 0.73
CA LYS A 77 -6.57 -6.12 -0.11
C LYS A 77 -5.06 -5.82 -0.13
N TYR A 78 -4.69 -4.55 -0.02
CA TYR A 78 -3.31 -4.06 -0.09
C TYR A 78 -3.01 -3.13 1.11
N PRO A 79 -2.86 -3.66 2.32
CA PRO A 79 -2.81 -2.86 3.56
C PRO A 79 -1.61 -1.90 3.63
N HIS A 80 -0.48 -2.24 3.00
CA HIS A 80 0.74 -1.43 3.04
C HIS A 80 0.75 -0.31 2.00
N THR A 81 0.00 -0.44 0.90
CA THR A 81 -0.11 0.62 -0.12
C THR A 81 -0.63 1.91 0.52
N LYS A 82 0.00 3.04 0.26
CA LYS A 82 -0.42 4.34 0.80
C LYS A 82 -1.55 4.94 -0.04
N ARG A 83 -2.43 5.67 0.62
CA ARG A 83 -3.69 6.16 0.03
C ARG A 83 -3.83 7.66 0.24
N ILE A 84 -3.97 8.38 -0.88
CA ILE A 84 -4.21 9.82 -0.90
C ILE A 84 -5.61 10.07 -1.45
N LEU A 85 -6.41 10.86 -0.74
CA LEU A 85 -7.68 11.35 -1.22
C LEU A 85 -7.55 12.81 -1.66
N LEU A 86 -7.91 13.09 -2.91
CA LEU A 86 -8.04 14.45 -3.40
C LEU A 86 -9.48 14.93 -3.20
N THR A 87 -9.66 16.07 -2.55
CA THR A 87 -10.97 16.60 -2.16
C THR A 87 -11.19 18.01 -2.67
N GLY A 88 -12.42 18.36 -3.06
CA GLY A 88 -12.83 19.73 -3.28
C GLY A 88 -13.17 20.45 -1.98
N TYR A 89 -13.34 21.76 -2.04
CA TYR A 89 -13.74 22.59 -0.88
C TYR A 89 -15.04 22.20 -0.21
N SER A 90 -15.95 21.56 -0.94
CA SER A 90 -17.28 21.15 -0.47
C SER A 90 -17.31 19.80 0.27
N ASP A 91 -16.19 19.07 0.30
CA ASP A 91 -16.14 17.67 0.79
C ASP A 91 -15.64 17.56 2.23
N GLN A 92 -15.40 18.69 2.91
CA GLN A 92 -14.76 18.70 4.24
C GLN A 92 -15.63 18.09 5.36
N SER A 93 -16.96 18.10 5.25
CA SER A 93 -17.84 17.51 6.26
C SER A 93 -17.82 15.97 6.26
N ASP A 94 -17.64 15.35 5.10
CA ASP A 94 -17.66 13.89 4.93
C ASP A 94 -16.27 13.26 5.25
N THR A 95 -15.27 14.11 5.40
CA THR A 95 -13.86 13.70 5.52
C THR A 95 -13.52 13.09 6.89
N VAL A 96 -14.22 13.52 7.97
CA VAL A 96 -13.90 13.08 9.35
C VAL A 96 -14.26 11.61 9.56
N ASP A 97 -15.42 11.18 9.05
CA ASP A 97 -15.82 9.76 9.13
C ASP A 97 -14.98 8.88 8.18
N ALA A 98 -14.56 9.44 7.06
CA ALA A 98 -13.72 8.79 6.06
C ALA A 98 -12.31 8.46 6.58
N ILE A 99 -11.73 9.28 7.47
CA ILE A 99 -10.42 9.06 8.07
C ILE A 99 -10.38 7.72 8.83
N ASN A 100 -11.44 7.40 9.54
CA ASN A 100 -11.52 6.19 10.36
C ASN A 100 -11.87 4.94 9.51
N ILE A 101 -12.66 5.09 8.45
CA ILE A 101 -13.20 3.98 7.65
C ILE A 101 -12.20 3.52 6.57
N GLY A 102 -11.54 4.46 5.86
CA GLY A 102 -10.68 4.15 4.71
C GLY A 102 -9.20 4.01 5.04
N LYS A 103 -8.77 4.23 6.29
CA LYS A 103 -7.34 4.33 6.65
C LYS A 103 -6.56 5.18 5.64
N ILE A 104 -7.11 6.35 5.30
CA ILE A 104 -6.53 7.27 4.33
C ILE A 104 -5.24 7.84 4.92
N SER A 105 -4.15 7.76 4.16
CA SER A 105 -2.83 8.21 4.61
C SER A 105 -2.70 9.73 4.57
N LYS A 106 -3.33 10.38 3.59
CA LYS A 106 -3.30 11.84 3.42
C LYS A 106 -4.51 12.35 2.66
N PHE A 107 -4.98 13.55 3.05
CA PHE A 107 -5.98 14.35 2.33
C PHE A 107 -5.28 15.55 1.70
N ILE A 108 -5.62 15.86 0.45
CA ILE A 108 -5.10 17.02 -0.26
C ILE A 108 -6.27 17.72 -0.95
N SER A 109 -6.38 19.03 -0.72
CA SER A 109 -7.41 19.85 -1.37
C SER A 109 -7.04 20.15 -2.81
N LYS A 110 -8.02 20.11 -3.70
CA LYS A 110 -7.91 20.63 -5.07
C LYS A 110 -8.14 22.15 -5.07
N PRO A 111 -7.41 22.94 -5.85
CA PRO A 111 -6.29 22.54 -6.73
C PRO A 111 -5.03 22.22 -5.92
N TRP A 112 -4.32 21.17 -6.33
CA TRP A 112 -3.05 20.79 -5.72
C TRP A 112 -1.86 21.45 -6.41
N GLU A 113 -0.79 21.68 -5.66
CA GLU A 113 0.49 22.17 -6.18
C GLU A 113 1.46 21.01 -6.40
N GLU A 114 2.20 21.03 -7.52
CA GLU A 114 3.14 19.98 -7.93
C GLU A 114 4.15 19.66 -6.83
N ASN A 115 4.83 20.66 -6.28
CA ASN A 115 5.85 20.48 -5.26
C ASN A 115 5.28 19.89 -3.96
N ASN A 116 4.09 20.33 -3.55
CA ASN A 116 3.44 19.84 -2.35
C ASN A 116 3.04 18.36 -2.53
N LEU A 117 2.35 18.04 -3.62
CA LEU A 117 1.91 16.67 -3.88
C LEU A 117 3.10 15.72 -4.08
N SER A 118 4.15 16.15 -4.79
CA SER A 118 5.38 15.37 -4.94
C SER A 118 6.05 15.07 -3.60
N THR A 119 6.15 16.04 -2.71
CA THR A 119 6.72 15.88 -1.37
C THR A 119 5.91 14.87 -0.56
N VAL A 120 4.57 15.01 -0.55
CA VAL A 120 3.68 14.06 0.14
C VAL A 120 3.84 12.64 -0.38
N ILE A 121 3.91 12.45 -1.70
CA ILE A 121 4.12 11.13 -2.32
C ILE A 121 5.45 10.52 -1.84
N GLN A 122 6.54 11.30 -1.84
CA GLN A 122 7.86 10.83 -1.40
C GLN A 122 7.88 10.48 0.09
N ASP A 123 7.24 11.26 0.95
CA ASP A 123 7.19 11.00 2.38
C ASP A 123 6.33 9.76 2.71
N LEU A 124 5.21 9.58 2.02
CA LEU A 124 4.40 8.38 2.14
C LEU A 124 5.11 7.13 1.61
N TYR A 125 5.95 7.27 0.58
CA TYR A 125 6.77 6.16 0.09
C TYR A 125 7.82 5.71 1.10
N LYS A 126 8.45 6.64 1.84
CA LYS A 126 9.35 6.28 2.94
C LYS A 126 8.62 5.46 4.01
N GLN A 127 7.41 5.90 4.41
CA GLN A 127 6.58 5.15 5.36
C GLN A 127 6.18 3.77 4.82
N TYR A 128 5.88 3.66 3.52
CA TYR A 128 5.60 2.38 2.86
C TYR A 128 6.79 1.41 3.00
N LEU A 129 8.00 1.88 2.73
CA LEU A 129 9.21 1.07 2.83
C LEU A 129 9.49 0.61 4.27
N GLU A 130 9.33 1.49 5.25
CA GLU A 130 9.50 1.19 6.68
C GLU A 130 8.50 0.13 7.14
N GLU A 131 7.22 0.28 6.81
CA GLU A 131 6.18 -0.69 7.17
C GLU A 131 6.39 -2.05 6.49
N LYS A 132 6.79 -2.05 5.21
CA LYS A 132 7.11 -3.28 4.47
C LYS A 132 8.29 -4.02 5.10
N GLU A 133 9.35 -3.31 5.46
CA GLU A 133 10.52 -3.90 6.13
C GLU A 133 10.16 -4.51 7.49
N ILE A 134 9.34 -3.82 8.28
CA ILE A 134 8.84 -4.31 9.57
C ILE A 134 8.01 -5.59 9.37
N ALA A 135 7.09 -5.59 8.40
CA ALA A 135 6.26 -6.76 8.09
C ALA A 135 7.09 -7.97 7.65
N GLU A 136 8.08 -7.78 6.78
CA GLU A 136 8.99 -8.85 6.34
C GLU A 136 9.83 -9.42 7.49
N LYS A 137 10.31 -8.56 8.40
CA LYS A 137 11.05 -9.00 9.60
C LYS A 137 10.16 -9.79 10.55
N ALA A 138 8.92 -9.35 10.76
CA ALA A 138 7.95 -10.03 11.59
C ALA A 138 7.62 -11.44 11.04
N GLU A 139 7.39 -11.56 9.73
CA GLU A 139 7.14 -12.85 9.08
C GLU A 139 8.32 -13.82 9.21
N LYS A 140 9.54 -13.32 9.01
CA LYS A 140 10.76 -14.14 9.19
C LYS A 140 10.90 -14.62 10.63
N LEU A 141 10.63 -13.74 11.61
CA LEU A 141 10.72 -14.09 13.02
C LEU A 141 9.67 -15.15 13.40
N GLU A 142 8.45 -15.03 12.88
CA GLU A 142 7.39 -16.03 13.11
C GLU A 142 7.76 -17.40 12.53
N LYS A 143 8.34 -17.45 11.33
CA LYS A 143 8.83 -18.70 10.73
C LYS A 143 9.90 -19.37 11.61
N VAL A 144 10.91 -18.62 12.05
CA VAL A 144 11.97 -19.14 12.93
C VAL A 144 11.39 -19.62 14.27
N SER A 145 10.41 -18.92 14.83
CA SER A 145 9.74 -19.34 16.07
C SER A 145 9.01 -20.67 15.89
N LYS A 146 8.26 -20.85 14.80
CA LYS A 146 7.56 -22.10 14.49
C LYS A 146 8.54 -23.28 14.30
N GLU A 147 9.64 -23.07 13.58
CA GLU A 147 10.68 -24.09 13.39
C GLU A 147 11.32 -24.50 14.72
N ARG A 148 11.63 -23.53 15.58
CA ARG A 148 12.17 -23.79 16.92
C ARG A 148 11.21 -24.61 17.78
N ASP A 149 9.91 -24.28 17.74
CA ASP A 149 8.90 -24.97 18.55
C ASP A 149 8.68 -26.42 18.05
N LEU A 150 8.73 -26.62 16.74
CA LEU A 150 8.71 -27.98 16.13
C LEU A 150 9.92 -28.80 16.57
N PHE A 151 11.12 -28.23 16.51
CA PHE A 151 12.36 -28.89 16.94
C PHE A 151 12.32 -29.31 18.43
N LYS A 152 11.77 -28.44 19.30
CA LYS A 152 11.57 -28.78 20.72
C LYS A 152 10.60 -29.96 20.90
N LEU A 153 9.51 -30.01 20.11
CA LEU A 153 8.54 -31.09 20.17
C LEU A 153 9.20 -32.40 19.77
N GLU A 154 9.95 -32.44 18.67
CA GLU A 154 10.68 -33.62 18.20
C GLU A 154 11.72 -34.09 19.23
N SER A 155 12.48 -33.16 19.82
CA SER A 155 13.48 -33.49 20.86
C SER A 155 12.83 -34.12 22.08
N ASN A 156 11.68 -33.60 22.54
CA ASN A 156 10.94 -34.18 23.66
C ASN A 156 10.42 -35.58 23.35
N GLN A 157 9.96 -35.84 22.12
CA GLN A 157 9.51 -37.16 21.70
C GLN A 157 10.66 -38.18 21.70
N ILE A 158 11.82 -37.79 21.18
CA ILE A 158 13.02 -38.63 21.18
C ILE A 158 13.45 -38.97 22.62
N GLU A 159 13.49 -37.95 23.49
CA GLU A 159 13.83 -38.15 24.91
C GLU A 159 12.86 -39.14 25.60
N PHE A 160 11.55 -38.97 25.35
CA PHE A 160 10.53 -39.90 25.87
C PHE A 160 10.77 -41.33 25.41
N ILE A 161 11.02 -41.57 24.11
CA ILE A 161 11.29 -42.90 23.57
C ILE A 161 12.56 -43.51 24.18
N LEU A 162 13.63 -42.72 24.33
CA LEU A 162 14.89 -43.19 24.93
C LEU A 162 14.70 -43.59 26.39
N ARG A 163 13.91 -42.82 27.18
CA ARG A 163 13.58 -43.19 28.58
C ARG A 163 12.80 -44.48 28.68
N GLN A 164 11.85 -44.75 27.77
CA GLN A 164 11.10 -46.01 27.75
C GLN A 164 12.00 -47.22 27.50
N LYS A 165 12.96 -47.09 26.55
CA LYS A 165 13.93 -48.19 26.24
C LYS A 165 14.95 -48.48 27.33
N LEU A 166 15.20 -47.53 28.23
CA LEU A 166 16.11 -47.75 29.37
C LEU A 166 15.45 -48.42 30.57
N LEU A 167 14.13 -48.55 30.57
CA LEU A 167 13.34 -49.17 31.63
C LEU A 167 12.92 -50.62 31.33
N GLU A 168 13.23 -51.12 30.11
CA GLU A 168 13.14 -52.52 29.70
C GLU A 168 14.48 -53.24 29.94
#